data_f0bb4ac2c8721ec966f866832e14031b
#
_entry.id   f0bb4ac2c8721ec966f866832e14031b
#
_cell.length_a   1.000
_cell.length_b   1.000
_cell.length_c   1.000
_cell.angle_alpha   90.00
_cell.angle_beta   90.00
_cell.angle_gamma   90.00
#
_symmetry.space_group_name_H-M   'P 1'
#
loop_
_entity.id
_entity.type
_entity.pdbx_description
1 polymer ?
#
loop_
_entity_poly.entity_id
_entity_poly.type
_entity_poly.pdbx_seq_one_letter_code
_entity_poly.pdbx_strand_id
1 'polypeptide(L)'
;MEIEYICRHTIGTAPRAAEELWVMLGDNNSWSRLDNWFYKCPEDDPRLLTQDYVLEHTPYVDVIARQHPGRFQTTTHSEKRIDFVYCTPALYDCVTRAEVVRDDYTEPVRDPKKLSNFWHPSDHRPIVVDFDLKKARKQ
;
A
#
# COMPACT_ATOMS: atom_id res chain seq x y z
N MET A 1 -12.27 -7.90 -13.64
CA MET A 1 -11.43 -7.87 -12.42
C MET A 1 -11.99 -6.83 -11.47
N GLU A 2 -12.07 -7.17 -10.19
CA GLU A 2 -12.67 -6.29 -9.16
C GLU A 2 -11.98 -4.93 -9.06
N ILE A 3 -10.65 -4.91 -9.05
CA ILE A 3 -9.89 -3.65 -8.99
C ILE A 3 -10.15 -2.76 -10.20
N GLU A 4 -10.36 -3.33 -11.36
CA GLU A 4 -10.72 -2.57 -12.57
C GLU A 4 -12.07 -1.87 -12.37
N TYR A 5 -13.05 -2.58 -11.83
CA TYR A 5 -14.37 -2.00 -11.55
C TYR A 5 -14.25 -0.82 -10.56
N ILE A 6 -13.51 -1.03 -9.45
CA ILE A 6 -13.31 0.01 -8.43
C ILE A 6 -12.66 1.24 -9.05
N CYS A 7 -11.58 1.07 -9.78
CA CYS A 7 -10.85 2.20 -10.38
C CYS A 7 -11.69 2.95 -11.41
N ARG A 8 -12.43 2.24 -12.25
CA ARG A 8 -13.27 2.88 -13.28
C ARG A 8 -14.43 3.68 -12.70
N HIS A 9 -14.98 3.25 -11.55
CA HIS A 9 -16.13 3.89 -10.91
C HIS A 9 -15.76 4.92 -9.85
N THR A 10 -14.48 5.14 -9.64
CA THR A 10 -13.95 6.13 -8.69
C THR A 10 -13.03 7.10 -9.43
N ILE A 11 -11.74 6.92 -9.32
CA ILE A 11 -10.75 7.81 -9.93
C ILE A 11 -10.87 7.89 -11.46
N GLY A 12 -11.33 6.81 -12.10
CA GLY A 12 -11.52 6.78 -13.56
C GLY A 12 -12.58 7.75 -14.08
N THR A 13 -13.48 8.23 -13.21
CA THR A 13 -14.51 9.23 -13.56
C THR A 13 -14.06 10.67 -13.27
N ALA A 14 -12.91 10.84 -12.61
CA ALA A 14 -12.41 12.16 -12.23
C ALA A 14 -11.79 12.87 -13.45
N PRO A 15 -12.28 14.06 -13.85
CA PRO A 15 -11.80 14.73 -15.07
C PRO A 15 -10.31 15.09 -15.05
N ARG A 16 -9.78 15.38 -13.87
CA ARG A 16 -8.37 15.75 -13.64
C ARG A 16 -7.77 14.89 -12.53
N ALA A 17 -7.86 13.58 -12.70
CA ALA A 17 -7.54 12.61 -11.66
C ALA A 17 -6.18 12.83 -10.98
N ALA A 18 -5.12 13.15 -11.75
CA ALA A 18 -3.79 13.38 -11.18
C ALA A 18 -3.70 14.61 -10.28
N GLU A 19 -4.61 15.58 -10.45
CA GLU A 19 -4.63 16.84 -9.72
C GLU A 19 -5.65 16.87 -8.59
N GLU A 20 -6.55 15.89 -8.53
CA GLU A 20 -7.52 15.74 -7.46
C GLU A 20 -6.91 14.98 -6.28
N LEU A 21 -7.53 15.11 -5.12
CA LEU A 21 -7.05 14.50 -3.88
C LEU A 21 -7.81 13.18 -3.62
N TRP A 22 -7.26 12.08 -4.12
CA TRP A 22 -7.82 10.75 -3.94
C TRP A 22 -6.87 9.86 -3.16
N VAL A 23 -7.43 9.00 -2.31
CA VAL A 23 -6.71 7.90 -1.68
C VAL A 23 -7.50 6.60 -1.86
N MET A 24 -6.79 5.52 -2.18
CA MET A 24 -7.34 4.16 -2.19
C MET A 24 -6.44 3.31 -1.31
N LEU A 25 -7.02 2.66 -0.32
CA LEU A 25 -6.25 1.87 0.63
C LEU A 25 -6.99 0.60 1.02
N GLY A 26 -6.24 -0.40 1.47
CA GLY A 26 -6.79 -1.64 1.99
C GLY A 26 -5.91 -2.85 1.74
N ASP A 27 -6.40 -4.00 2.17
CA ASP A 27 -5.84 -5.31 1.88
C ASP A 27 -6.30 -5.73 0.48
N ASN A 28 -5.36 -5.77 -0.47
CA ASN A 28 -5.63 -6.17 -1.85
C ASN A 28 -5.31 -7.65 -2.12
N ASN A 29 -4.77 -8.33 -1.13
CA ASN A 29 -4.40 -9.75 -1.19
C ASN A 29 -3.68 -10.13 -2.50
N SER A 30 -2.78 -9.26 -2.94
CA SER A 30 -2.03 -9.37 -4.19
C SER A 30 -0.64 -8.75 -4.05
N TRP A 31 0.25 -9.06 -4.99
CA TRP A 31 1.64 -8.60 -4.95
C TRP A 31 1.86 -7.48 -5.96
N SER A 32 2.77 -6.58 -5.63
CA SER A 32 3.20 -5.52 -6.54
C SER A 32 4.46 -5.92 -7.30
N ARG A 33 4.48 -5.65 -8.60
CA ARG A 33 5.67 -5.78 -9.44
C ARG A 33 6.83 -4.91 -8.93
N LEU A 34 6.52 -3.81 -8.23
CA LEU A 34 7.53 -2.96 -7.58
C LEU A 34 8.34 -3.71 -6.52
N ASP A 35 7.81 -4.78 -5.96
CA ASP A 35 8.47 -5.61 -4.97
C ASP A 35 9.10 -6.88 -5.56
N ASN A 36 9.05 -7.05 -6.89
CA ASN A 36 9.51 -8.31 -7.49
C ASN A 36 11.03 -8.52 -7.39
N TRP A 37 11.80 -7.47 -7.14
CA TRP A 37 13.21 -7.59 -6.78
C TRP A 37 13.42 -8.42 -5.50
N PHE A 38 12.42 -8.45 -4.62
CA PHE A 38 12.39 -9.25 -3.39
C PHE A 38 11.75 -10.62 -3.62
N TYR A 39 10.55 -10.65 -4.22
CA TYR A 39 9.80 -11.91 -4.42
C TYR A 39 10.45 -12.83 -5.44
N LYS A 40 10.98 -12.27 -6.52
CA LYS A 40 11.58 -13.02 -7.64
C LYS A 40 10.61 -14.03 -8.23
N CYS A 41 9.33 -13.67 -8.33
CA CYS A 41 8.33 -14.50 -8.98
C CYS A 41 8.38 -14.31 -10.52
N PRO A 42 7.80 -15.26 -11.28
CA PRO A 42 7.70 -15.10 -12.74
C PRO A 42 6.97 -13.81 -13.12
N GLU A 43 7.37 -13.20 -14.23
CA GLU A 43 6.80 -11.93 -14.72
C GLU A 43 5.30 -12.02 -15.03
N ASP A 44 4.82 -13.21 -15.39
CA ASP A 44 3.41 -13.49 -15.68
C ASP A 44 2.65 -14.07 -14.47
N ASP A 45 3.20 -13.97 -13.27
CA ASP A 45 2.53 -14.46 -12.07
C ASP A 45 1.19 -13.75 -11.88
N PRO A 46 0.07 -14.48 -11.77
CA PRO A 46 -1.26 -13.88 -11.66
C PRO A 46 -1.44 -13.04 -10.38
N ARG A 47 -0.62 -13.23 -9.35
CA ARG A 47 -0.64 -12.41 -8.15
C ARG A 47 -0.23 -10.96 -8.40
N LEU A 48 0.41 -10.66 -9.53
CA LEU A 48 0.81 -9.32 -9.92
C LEU A 48 -0.30 -8.53 -10.63
N LEU A 49 -1.32 -9.18 -11.14
CA LEU A 49 -2.31 -8.57 -12.05
C LEU A 49 -3.07 -7.40 -11.43
N THR A 50 -3.47 -7.51 -10.16
CA THR A 50 -4.24 -6.46 -9.49
C THR A 50 -3.45 -5.17 -9.38
N GLN A 51 -2.21 -5.26 -8.90
CA GLN A 51 -1.37 -4.08 -8.72
C GLN A 51 -0.89 -3.53 -10.06
N ASP A 52 -0.61 -4.39 -11.03
CA ASP A 52 -0.27 -3.97 -12.40
C ASP A 52 -1.38 -3.11 -12.99
N TYR A 53 -2.65 -3.49 -12.81
CA TYR A 53 -3.77 -2.69 -13.29
C TYR A 53 -3.75 -1.26 -12.71
N VAL A 54 -3.57 -1.14 -11.40
CA VAL A 54 -3.53 0.18 -10.73
C VAL A 54 -2.39 1.03 -11.28
N LEU A 55 -1.19 0.45 -11.40
CA LEU A 55 0.00 1.18 -11.84
C LEU A 55 -0.06 1.58 -13.31
N GLU A 56 -0.68 0.76 -14.17
CA GLU A 56 -0.73 1.00 -15.62
C GLU A 56 -1.91 1.87 -16.05
N HIS A 57 -3.04 1.81 -15.34
CA HIS A 57 -4.30 2.40 -15.79
C HIS A 57 -4.83 3.53 -14.91
N THR A 58 -4.10 3.91 -13.88
CA THR A 58 -4.45 5.04 -13.00
C THR A 58 -3.24 5.91 -12.74
N PRO A 59 -3.44 7.18 -12.32
CA PRO A 59 -2.34 8.04 -11.87
C PRO A 59 -1.88 7.74 -10.44
N TYR A 60 -2.46 6.76 -9.76
CA TYR A 60 -2.13 6.44 -8.37
C TYR A 60 -0.64 6.18 -8.16
N VAL A 61 -0.13 6.72 -7.07
CA VAL A 61 1.22 6.49 -6.56
C VAL A 61 1.14 5.49 -5.42
N ASP A 62 1.97 4.45 -5.45
CA ASP A 62 2.17 3.56 -4.30
C ASP A 62 3.02 4.28 -3.27
N VAL A 63 2.37 4.75 -2.20
CA VAL A 63 3.01 5.66 -1.24
C VAL A 63 4.16 4.99 -0.51
N ILE A 64 3.96 3.80 0.02
CA ILE A 64 4.98 3.09 0.79
C ILE A 64 6.19 2.74 -0.08
N ALA A 65 5.97 2.22 -1.29
CA ALA A 65 7.06 1.88 -2.20
C ALA A 65 7.88 3.10 -2.58
N ARG A 66 7.23 4.23 -2.85
CA ARG A 66 7.93 5.46 -3.24
C ARG A 66 8.69 6.10 -2.08
N GLN A 67 8.18 6.02 -0.85
CA GLN A 67 8.83 6.55 0.34
C GLN A 67 10.00 5.68 0.82
N HIS A 68 10.04 4.40 0.44
CA HIS A 68 11.05 3.45 0.89
C HIS A 68 11.72 2.72 -0.29
N PRO A 69 12.38 3.45 -1.21
CA PRO A 69 13.00 2.83 -2.38
C PRO A 69 14.09 1.84 -1.97
N GLY A 70 14.08 0.64 -2.57
CA GLY A 70 15.05 -0.40 -2.29
C GLY A 70 14.89 -1.10 -0.94
N ARG A 71 13.82 -0.81 -0.19
CA ARG A 71 13.51 -1.45 1.09
C ARG A 71 12.17 -2.15 1.00
N PHE A 72 12.17 -3.45 1.24
CA PHE A 72 10.91 -4.20 1.28
C PHE A 72 10.18 -3.94 2.59
N GLN A 73 8.96 -3.41 2.49
CA GLN A 73 8.11 -3.03 3.63
C GLN A 73 6.98 -4.03 3.79
N THR A 74 7.26 -5.16 4.45
CA THR A 74 6.26 -6.22 4.63
C THR A 74 5.12 -5.77 5.54
N THR A 75 3.90 -6.04 5.11
CA THR A 75 2.67 -5.72 5.86
C THR A 75 2.06 -6.94 6.55
N THR A 76 2.67 -8.12 6.41
CA THR A 76 2.20 -9.35 7.07
C THR A 76 3.33 -10.09 7.75
N HIS A 77 2.97 -10.96 8.72
CA HIS A 77 3.92 -11.84 9.39
C HIS A 77 4.51 -12.90 8.45
N SER A 78 3.87 -13.18 7.32
CA SER A 78 4.35 -14.09 6.29
C SER A 78 5.32 -13.45 5.30
N GLU A 79 5.83 -12.26 5.63
CA GLU A 79 6.80 -11.52 4.83
C GLU A 79 6.27 -11.16 3.44
N LYS A 80 5.01 -10.68 3.38
CA LYS A 80 4.36 -10.19 2.17
C LYS A 80 3.92 -8.75 2.35
N ARG A 81 3.86 -8.00 1.26
CA ARG A 81 3.23 -6.68 1.21
C ARG A 81 1.98 -6.79 0.36
N ILE A 82 0.84 -6.90 1.02
CA ILE A 82 -0.48 -7.06 0.39
C ILE A 82 -1.48 -5.98 0.78
N ASP A 83 -1.10 -5.13 1.72
CA ASP A 83 -1.84 -3.94 2.12
C ASP A 83 -1.20 -2.73 1.47
N PHE A 84 -2.01 -1.89 0.84
CA PHE A 84 -1.52 -0.78 0.03
C PHE A 84 -2.20 0.52 0.41
N VAL A 85 -1.45 1.61 0.29
CA VAL A 85 -1.98 2.97 0.29
C VAL A 85 -1.55 3.62 -1.03
N TYR A 86 -2.53 3.88 -1.88
CA TYR A 86 -2.36 4.62 -3.11
C TYR A 86 -2.94 6.01 -2.96
N CYS A 87 -2.29 7.01 -3.52
CA CYS A 87 -2.86 8.33 -3.63
C CYS A 87 -2.51 8.97 -4.98
N THR A 88 -3.28 9.99 -5.34
CA THR A 88 -3.00 10.77 -6.54
C THR A 88 -1.69 11.55 -6.40
N PRO A 89 -1.03 11.91 -7.52
CA PRO A 89 0.19 12.72 -7.48
C PRO A 89 0.04 14.02 -6.68
N ALA A 90 -1.07 14.73 -6.83
CA ALA A 90 -1.32 15.97 -6.07
C ALA A 90 -1.38 15.70 -4.56
N LEU A 91 -2.00 14.60 -4.15
CA LEU A 91 -2.04 14.22 -2.73
C LEU A 91 -0.68 13.69 -2.25
N TYR A 92 0.07 13.00 -3.11
CA TYR A 92 1.41 12.53 -2.77
C TYR A 92 2.35 13.68 -2.40
N ASP A 93 2.23 14.83 -3.05
CA ASP A 93 3.01 16.02 -2.72
C ASP A 93 2.74 16.53 -1.30
N CYS A 94 1.63 16.10 -0.69
CA CYS A 94 1.24 16.45 0.67
C CYS A 94 1.75 15.44 1.73
N VAL A 95 2.35 14.32 1.32
CA VAL A 95 2.82 13.30 2.26
C VAL A 95 3.97 13.85 3.10
N THR A 96 3.83 13.75 4.41
CA THR A 96 4.87 14.14 5.38
C THR A 96 5.45 12.94 6.10
N ARG A 97 4.71 11.83 6.15
CA ARG A 97 5.15 10.59 6.78
C ARG A 97 4.43 9.42 6.15
N ALA A 98 5.14 8.33 5.88
CA ALA A 98 4.54 7.08 5.44
C ALA A 98 5.38 5.91 5.91
N GLU A 99 4.79 5.01 6.70
CA GLU A 99 5.51 3.86 7.25
C GLU A 99 4.58 2.68 7.52
N VAL A 100 5.15 1.48 7.50
CA VAL A 100 4.54 0.28 8.07
C VAL A 100 4.98 0.21 9.53
N VAL A 101 4.01 0.13 10.45
CA VAL A 101 4.31 0.13 11.89
C VAL A 101 4.81 -1.25 12.30
N ARG A 102 6.00 -1.26 12.93
CA ARG A 102 6.63 -2.47 13.46
C ARG A 102 7.04 -2.21 14.90
N ASP A 103 6.35 -2.85 15.82
CA ASP A 103 6.61 -2.78 17.26
C ASP A 103 6.21 -4.08 17.95
N ASP A 104 6.23 -4.10 19.28
CA ASP A 104 5.91 -5.30 20.04
C ASP A 104 4.48 -5.81 19.83
N TYR A 105 3.55 -4.95 19.41
CA TYR A 105 2.16 -5.32 19.13
C TYR A 105 1.93 -5.80 17.69
N THR A 106 2.84 -5.48 16.80
CA THR A 106 2.70 -5.77 15.36
C THR A 106 3.58 -6.91 14.87
N GLU A 107 4.56 -7.34 15.67
CA GLU A 107 5.49 -8.40 15.28
C GLU A 107 5.00 -9.78 15.72
N PRO A 108 5.43 -10.85 15.00
CA PRO A 108 5.06 -12.22 15.36
C PRO A 108 5.49 -12.58 16.77
N VAL A 109 4.58 -13.16 17.54
CA VAL A 109 4.89 -13.65 18.88
C VAL A 109 5.52 -15.04 18.76
N ARG A 110 6.76 -15.18 19.23
CA ARG A 110 7.50 -16.44 19.23
C ARG A 110 7.56 -17.11 20.58
N ASP A 111 7.27 -16.35 21.67
CA ASP A 111 7.24 -16.87 23.04
C ASP A 111 5.93 -17.63 23.26
N PRO A 112 5.96 -18.96 23.56
CA PRO A 112 4.76 -19.75 23.80
C PRO A 112 3.86 -19.21 24.92
N LYS A 113 4.43 -18.54 25.93
CA LYS A 113 3.67 -17.94 27.02
C LYS A 113 2.84 -16.75 26.56
N LYS A 114 3.36 -15.97 25.60
CA LYS A 114 2.66 -14.82 25.04
C LYS A 114 1.58 -15.24 24.04
N LEU A 115 1.80 -16.30 23.27
CA LEU A 115 0.83 -16.82 22.31
C LEU A 115 -0.51 -17.16 22.98
N SER A 116 -0.48 -17.74 24.18
CA SER A 116 -1.70 -18.12 24.90
C SER A 116 -2.54 -16.91 25.33
N ASN A 117 -1.98 -15.71 25.32
CA ASN A 117 -2.63 -14.47 25.75
C ASN A 117 -3.00 -13.54 24.58
N PHE A 118 -2.98 -14.02 23.34
CA PHE A 118 -3.28 -13.22 22.15
C PHE A 118 -2.49 -11.91 22.11
N TRP A 119 -1.19 -12.00 22.31
CA TRP A 119 -0.32 -10.84 22.48
C TRP A 119 -0.34 -9.85 21.31
N HIS A 120 -0.47 -10.34 20.08
CA HIS A 120 -0.59 -9.47 18.92
C HIS A 120 -2.04 -9.46 18.40
N PRO A 121 -2.57 -8.27 18.04
CA PRO A 121 -3.97 -8.15 17.62
C PRO A 121 -4.22 -8.67 16.19
N SER A 122 -3.22 -8.73 15.33
CA SER A 122 -3.35 -9.13 13.93
C SER A 122 -2.04 -9.69 13.40
N ASP A 123 -2.10 -10.50 12.35
CA ASP A 123 -0.95 -10.91 11.55
C ASP A 123 -0.63 -9.90 10.43
N HIS A 124 -1.41 -8.83 10.30
CA HIS A 124 -1.11 -7.67 9.47
C HIS A 124 -0.51 -6.54 10.31
N ARG A 125 0.39 -5.78 9.68
CA ARG A 125 0.98 -4.58 10.28
C ARG A 125 0.24 -3.34 9.80
N PRO A 126 -0.06 -2.39 10.68
CA PRO A 126 -0.70 -1.13 10.26
C PRO A 126 0.19 -0.31 9.34
N ILE A 127 -0.43 0.41 8.41
CA ILE A 127 0.23 1.43 7.61
C ILE A 127 -0.26 2.79 8.10
N VAL A 128 0.68 3.72 8.30
CA VAL A 128 0.38 5.11 8.68
C VAL A 128 0.90 6.03 7.58
N VAL A 129 0.03 6.89 7.08
CA VAL A 129 0.39 7.95 6.13
C VAL A 129 -0.18 9.26 6.61
N ASP A 130 0.67 10.25 6.79
CA ASP A 130 0.29 11.60 7.19
C ASP A 130 0.37 12.53 5.98
N PHE A 131 -0.67 13.35 5.80
CA PHE A 131 -0.77 14.34 4.75
C PHE A 131 -0.90 15.76 5.33
N ASP A 132 -0.10 16.69 4.84
CA ASP A 132 -0.29 18.12 5.10
C ASP A 132 -1.06 18.74 3.95
N LEU A 133 -2.38 18.83 4.09
CA LEU A 133 -3.25 19.33 3.02
C LEU A 133 -3.06 20.83 2.72
N LYS A 134 -2.36 21.56 3.58
CA LYS A 134 -2.00 22.97 3.28
C LYS A 134 -1.08 23.06 2.07
N LYS A 135 -0.28 22.02 1.81
CA LYS A 135 0.58 21.98 0.63
C LYS A 135 -0.20 21.92 -0.68
N ALA A 136 -1.39 21.31 -0.68
CA ALA A 136 -2.26 21.26 -1.86
C ALA A 136 -2.84 22.62 -2.25
N ARG A 137 -3.01 23.53 -1.29
CA ARG A 137 -3.58 24.88 -1.52
C ARG A 137 -2.61 25.86 -2.17
N LYS A 138 -1.33 25.49 -2.28
CA LYS A 138 -0.28 26.35 -2.85
C LYS A 138 -0.05 26.13 -4.34
N GLN A 139 -0.81 25.22 -4.93
CA GLN A 139 -0.70 24.87 -6.35
C GLN A 139 -1.70 25.65 -7.22
#